data_004cc361103b2072718d965bd1afad9a
#
_entry.id   004cc361103b2072718d965bd1afad9a
#
_cell.length_a   1.000
_cell.length_b   1.000
_cell.length_c   1.000
_cell.angle_alpha   90.00
_cell.angle_beta   90.00
_cell.angle_gamma   90.00
#
_symmetry.space_group_name_H-M   'P 1'
#
loop_
_entity.id
_entity.type
_entity.pdbx_description
1 polymer ?
#
loop_
_entity_poly.entity_id
_entity_poly.type
_entity_poly.pdbx_seq_one_letter_code
_entity_poly.pdbx_strand_id
1 'polypeptide(L)'
;MKKKILLTIGCLIVLLVAAGGGYVWHVLHSVRSTAGQMYDTGGGSGNHQAITSKKPINLLLLGVDERKNDRGRSDTIIVTTLNPGKKTMQMISIPRDTRTEIVGRGTTDKINAAYAYGGTKMAENTVCNFIGDIPFDFYVKINMEGMSDLVDAVGGVTVNNKLDWYDEGYYKKGYHYKRGEITLDTGAKAMGYVRMRHKDPQGDFGRNQRQRDVIMAIVRKMSSVRSVSRYQSILKALGGNVKTNLTYDDMKNIVFNYRDAGQHSVDYEVKGSGKMINGIYYLVVGDAEKQRVHEMIADQLGD
;
A
#
# COMPACT_ATOMS: atom_id res chain seq x y z
N MET A 1 -5.46 -49.12 38.13
CA MET A 1 -6.18 -47.89 37.77
C MET A 1 -5.23 -46.72 37.42
N LYS A 2 -4.24 -46.34 38.22
CA LYS A 2 -3.32 -45.20 37.97
C LYS A 2 -2.59 -45.27 36.63
N LYS A 3 -2.06 -46.44 36.19
CA LYS A 3 -1.37 -46.61 34.89
C LYS A 3 -2.28 -46.34 33.66
N LYS A 4 -3.56 -46.77 33.71
CA LYS A 4 -4.53 -46.53 32.63
C LYS A 4 -4.88 -45.03 32.51
N ILE A 5 -5.04 -44.35 33.63
CA ILE A 5 -5.31 -42.89 33.68
C ILE A 5 -4.12 -42.13 33.11
N LEU A 6 -2.87 -42.48 33.46
CA LEU A 6 -1.66 -41.86 32.94
C LEU A 6 -1.53 -42.03 31.43
N LEU A 7 -1.86 -43.26 30.92
CA LEU A 7 -1.85 -43.51 29.48
C LEU A 7 -2.91 -42.70 28.73
N THR A 8 -4.10 -42.57 29.29
CA THR A 8 -5.19 -41.76 28.69
C THR A 8 -4.84 -40.30 28.64
N ILE A 9 -4.23 -39.74 29.72
CA ILE A 9 -3.76 -38.35 29.75
C ILE A 9 -2.64 -38.16 28.74
N GLY A 10 -1.69 -39.10 28.63
CA GLY A 10 -0.63 -39.06 27.62
C GLY A 10 -1.16 -39.02 26.18
N CYS A 11 -2.14 -39.88 25.86
CA CYS A 11 -2.80 -39.89 24.56
C CYS A 11 -3.55 -38.57 24.26
N LEU A 12 -4.22 -38.01 25.26
CA LEU A 12 -4.92 -36.72 25.13
C LEU A 12 -3.94 -35.55 24.85
N ILE A 13 -2.81 -35.54 25.53
CA ILE A 13 -1.76 -34.54 25.30
C ILE A 13 -1.19 -34.69 23.88
N VAL A 14 -0.90 -35.90 23.42
CA VAL A 14 -0.40 -36.15 22.07
C VAL A 14 -1.42 -35.71 21.02
N LEU A 15 -2.71 -35.99 21.23
CA LEU A 15 -3.78 -35.54 20.32
C LEU A 15 -3.91 -34.01 20.29
N LEU A 16 -3.81 -33.32 21.45
CA LEU A 16 -3.83 -31.87 21.52
C LEU A 16 -2.61 -31.24 20.81
N VAL A 17 -1.41 -31.81 21.00
CA VAL A 17 -0.19 -31.37 20.33
C VAL A 17 -0.28 -31.62 18.80
N ALA A 18 -0.80 -32.75 18.38
CA ALA A 18 -1.00 -33.08 16.98
C ALA A 18 -2.05 -32.16 16.32
N ALA A 19 -3.18 -31.92 16.99
CA ALA A 19 -4.21 -31.00 16.52
C ALA A 19 -3.72 -29.56 16.48
N GLY A 20 -2.99 -29.10 17.52
CA GLY A 20 -2.36 -27.78 17.55
C GLY A 20 -1.29 -27.63 16.48
N GLY A 21 -0.42 -28.62 16.32
CA GLY A 21 0.60 -28.65 15.26
C GLY A 21 0.00 -28.68 13.86
N GLY A 22 -1.03 -29.50 13.65
CA GLY A 22 -1.78 -29.55 12.39
C GLY A 22 -2.50 -28.25 12.06
N TYR A 23 -3.10 -27.60 13.05
CA TYR A 23 -3.72 -26.29 12.89
C TYR A 23 -2.69 -25.20 12.52
N VAL A 24 -1.57 -25.14 13.23
CA VAL A 24 -0.48 -24.19 12.95
C VAL A 24 0.08 -24.42 11.54
N TRP A 25 0.32 -25.69 11.17
CA TRP A 25 0.78 -26.06 9.84
C TRP A 25 -0.22 -25.63 8.76
N HIS A 26 -1.51 -25.91 8.96
CA HIS A 26 -2.57 -25.50 8.02
C HIS A 26 -2.63 -23.98 7.84
N VAL A 27 -2.56 -23.22 8.93
CA VAL A 27 -2.57 -21.75 8.88
C VAL A 27 -1.33 -21.23 8.15
N LEU A 28 -0.13 -21.72 8.48
CA LEU A 28 1.11 -21.30 7.82
C LEU A 28 1.11 -21.66 6.32
N HIS A 29 0.60 -22.83 5.96
CA HIS A 29 0.50 -23.26 4.58
C HIS A 29 -0.49 -22.40 3.79
N SER A 30 -1.65 -22.10 4.35
CA SER A 30 -2.66 -21.22 3.74
C SER A 30 -2.12 -19.81 3.49
N VAL A 31 -1.42 -19.23 4.47
CA VAL A 31 -0.83 -17.87 4.35
C VAL A 31 0.30 -17.85 3.31
N ARG A 32 1.15 -18.88 3.30
CA ARG A 32 2.23 -18.99 2.30
C ARG A 32 1.68 -19.15 0.88
N SER A 33 0.59 -19.90 0.72
CA SER A 33 -0.11 -20.06 -0.55
C SER A 33 -0.71 -18.72 -1.02
N THR A 34 -1.36 -17.97 -0.12
CA THR A 34 -1.91 -16.64 -0.46
C THR A 34 -0.82 -15.65 -0.83
N ALA A 35 0.29 -15.60 -0.09
CA ALA A 35 1.43 -14.76 -0.44
C ALA A 35 2.02 -15.16 -1.82
N GLY A 36 2.03 -16.46 -2.15
CA GLY A 36 2.41 -16.94 -3.48
C GLY A 36 1.47 -16.45 -4.61
N GLN A 37 0.18 -16.29 -4.34
CA GLN A 37 -0.77 -15.72 -5.31
C GLN A 37 -0.59 -14.21 -5.51
N MET A 38 -0.08 -13.51 -4.50
CA MET A 38 0.24 -12.08 -4.58
C MET A 38 1.58 -11.85 -5.30
N TYR A 39 2.46 -12.85 -5.30
CA TYR A 39 3.79 -12.72 -5.88
C TYR A 39 3.74 -12.52 -7.39
N ASP A 40 4.37 -11.45 -7.85
CA ASP A 40 4.44 -11.06 -9.25
C ASP A 40 5.75 -10.34 -9.53
N THR A 41 6.48 -10.77 -10.54
CA THR A 41 7.76 -10.17 -10.97
C THR A 41 7.59 -9.11 -12.05
N GLY A 42 6.35 -8.68 -12.32
CA GLY A 42 6.03 -7.70 -13.37
C GLY A 42 6.69 -6.32 -13.19
N GLY A 43 7.11 -5.97 -11.96
CA GLY A 43 7.95 -4.79 -11.65
C GLY A 43 9.46 -5.08 -11.59
N GLY A 44 9.87 -6.35 -11.68
CA GLY A 44 11.26 -6.77 -11.50
C GLY A 44 11.46 -7.69 -10.31
N SER A 45 12.66 -8.27 -10.20
CA SER A 45 13.05 -9.08 -9.04
C SER A 45 13.33 -8.19 -7.84
N GLY A 46 12.73 -8.48 -6.67
CA GLY A 46 12.97 -7.73 -5.44
C GLY A 46 14.40 -7.84 -4.90
N ASN A 47 14.82 -6.87 -4.13
CA ASN A 47 16.10 -6.88 -3.42
C ASN A 47 15.98 -7.58 -2.06
N HIS A 48 15.79 -8.90 -2.09
CA HIS A 48 15.59 -9.73 -0.89
C HIS A 48 16.76 -9.66 0.10
N GLN A 49 17.98 -9.40 -0.41
CA GLN A 49 19.18 -9.28 0.43
C GLN A 49 19.13 -8.04 1.34
N ALA A 50 18.56 -6.92 0.87
CA ALA A 50 18.42 -5.71 1.68
C ALA A 50 17.61 -5.99 2.95
N ILE A 51 16.48 -6.70 2.82
CA ILE A 51 15.61 -7.06 3.96
C ILE A 51 16.34 -7.98 4.93
N THR A 52 17.02 -9.02 4.44
CA THR A 52 17.76 -9.97 5.28
C THR A 52 18.89 -9.26 6.05
N SER A 53 19.54 -8.29 5.44
CA SER A 53 20.62 -7.49 6.03
C SER A 53 20.12 -6.30 6.86
N LYS A 54 18.79 -6.12 7.01
CA LYS A 54 18.16 -4.99 7.73
C LYS A 54 18.61 -3.61 7.22
N LYS A 55 18.90 -3.51 5.92
CA LYS A 55 19.22 -2.23 5.27
C LYS A 55 17.96 -1.41 5.04
N PRO A 56 18.06 -0.09 4.88
CA PRO A 56 16.93 0.69 4.36
C PRO A 56 16.42 0.11 3.04
N ILE A 57 15.11 0.14 2.83
CA ILE A 57 14.45 -0.34 1.61
C ILE A 57 13.52 0.71 1.04
N ASN A 58 13.45 0.77 -0.28
CA ASN A 58 12.60 1.68 -1.03
C ASN A 58 11.49 0.90 -1.76
N LEU A 59 10.24 1.24 -1.49
CA LEU A 59 9.07 0.57 -2.04
C LEU A 59 8.22 1.53 -2.86
N LEU A 60 7.72 1.07 -4.00
CA LEU A 60 6.71 1.76 -4.79
C LEU A 60 5.32 1.20 -4.47
N LEU A 61 4.45 2.03 -3.91
CA LEU A 61 3.04 1.68 -3.70
C LEU A 61 2.19 2.27 -4.83
N LEU A 62 1.43 1.41 -5.52
CA LEU A 62 0.54 1.77 -6.61
C LEU A 62 -0.90 1.41 -6.27
N GLY A 63 -1.78 2.41 -6.16
CA GLY A 63 -3.22 2.22 -6.14
C GLY A 63 -3.77 2.33 -7.56
N VAL A 64 -4.36 1.25 -8.08
CA VAL A 64 -4.80 1.17 -9.48
C VAL A 64 -6.33 1.06 -9.59
N ASP A 65 -6.92 1.73 -10.58
CA ASP A 65 -8.33 1.58 -10.95
C ASP A 65 -8.45 0.55 -12.09
N GLU A 66 -7.97 -0.66 -11.82
CA GLU A 66 -8.00 -1.78 -12.75
C GLU A 66 -9.39 -2.41 -12.77
N ARG A 67 -9.93 -2.67 -13.96
CA ARG A 67 -11.24 -3.28 -14.16
C ARG A 67 -11.14 -4.43 -15.16
N LYS A 68 -12.17 -5.26 -15.21
CA LYS A 68 -12.26 -6.32 -16.22
C LYS A 68 -12.16 -5.71 -17.63
N ASN A 69 -11.11 -6.08 -18.38
CA ASN A 69 -10.79 -5.58 -19.72
C ASN A 69 -10.27 -4.12 -19.80
N ASP A 70 -9.97 -3.48 -18.68
CA ASP A 70 -9.31 -2.17 -18.63
C ASP A 70 -8.17 -2.23 -17.61
N ARG A 71 -6.94 -2.02 -18.08
CA ARG A 71 -5.77 -1.97 -17.19
C ARG A 71 -5.84 -0.82 -16.19
N GLY A 72 -6.62 0.21 -16.51
CA GLY A 72 -6.75 1.39 -15.66
C GLY A 72 -5.47 2.22 -15.58
N ARG A 73 -5.40 3.06 -14.55
CA ARG A 73 -4.26 3.94 -14.26
C ARG A 73 -3.86 3.83 -12.80
N SER A 74 -2.62 4.19 -12.50
CA SER A 74 -2.17 4.31 -11.11
C SER A 74 -2.60 5.66 -10.53
N ASP A 75 -3.79 5.72 -9.94
CA ASP A 75 -4.35 6.94 -9.37
C ASP A 75 -3.71 7.33 -8.03
N THR A 76 -3.06 6.38 -7.37
CA THR A 76 -2.23 6.60 -6.18
C THR A 76 -0.81 6.11 -6.45
N ILE A 77 0.17 6.98 -6.22
CA ILE A 77 1.60 6.69 -6.41
C ILE A 77 2.30 7.20 -5.15
N ILE A 78 2.85 6.29 -4.35
CA ILE A 78 3.56 6.63 -3.11
C ILE A 78 4.91 5.93 -3.10
N VAL A 79 5.98 6.70 -2.94
CA VAL A 79 7.31 6.18 -2.62
C VAL A 79 7.39 6.03 -1.11
N THR A 80 7.66 4.81 -0.65
CA THR A 80 7.77 4.51 0.78
C THR A 80 9.16 3.99 1.09
N THR A 81 9.91 4.73 1.91
CA THR A 81 11.24 4.32 2.35
C THR A 81 11.20 3.92 3.81
N LEU A 82 11.61 2.68 4.12
CA LEU A 82 11.69 2.15 5.48
C LEU A 82 13.16 2.09 5.91
N ASN A 83 13.51 2.81 6.97
CA ASN A 83 14.85 2.76 7.54
C ASN A 83 14.81 2.20 8.99
N PRO A 84 15.20 0.94 9.20
CA PRO A 84 15.20 0.34 10.53
C PRO A 84 16.25 0.95 11.47
N GLY A 85 17.35 1.47 10.94
CA GLY A 85 18.40 2.15 11.72
C GLY A 85 17.93 3.49 12.26
N LYS A 86 17.30 4.31 11.43
CA LYS A 86 16.69 5.59 11.83
C LYS A 86 15.35 5.39 12.53
N LYS A 87 14.78 4.18 12.51
CA LYS A 87 13.43 3.86 13.04
C LYS A 87 12.33 4.74 12.44
N THR A 88 12.45 5.07 11.16
CA THR A 88 11.54 5.98 10.45
C THR A 88 10.98 5.34 9.18
N MET A 89 9.74 5.67 8.87
CA MET A 89 9.08 5.41 7.61
C MET A 89 8.79 6.76 6.95
N GLN A 90 9.25 6.93 5.73
CA GLN A 90 8.94 8.11 4.92
C GLN A 90 7.96 7.71 3.81
N MET A 91 6.92 8.50 3.62
CA MET A 91 5.95 8.31 2.54
C MET A 91 5.86 9.59 1.70
N ILE A 92 6.26 9.50 0.44
CA ILE A 92 6.20 10.61 -0.51
C ILE A 92 5.13 10.31 -1.55
N SER A 93 4.06 11.09 -1.52
CA SER A 93 2.95 10.97 -2.47
C SER A 93 3.24 11.81 -3.72
N ILE A 94 3.17 11.16 -4.89
CA ILE A 94 3.33 11.82 -6.18
C ILE A 94 1.94 11.98 -6.81
N PRO A 95 1.47 13.22 -7.09
CA PRO A 95 0.17 13.43 -7.70
C PRO A 95 0.10 12.78 -9.10
N ARG A 96 -1.00 12.08 -9.38
CA ARG A 96 -1.18 11.31 -10.62
C ARG A 96 -1.07 12.14 -11.91
N ASP A 97 -1.42 13.43 -11.82
CA ASP A 97 -1.40 14.37 -12.95
C ASP A 97 -0.02 15.01 -13.18
N THR A 98 1.01 14.58 -12.43
CA THR A 98 2.39 15.05 -12.59
C THR A 98 2.88 14.82 -14.00
N ARG A 99 3.32 15.90 -14.67
CA ARG A 99 3.86 15.85 -16.02
C ARG A 99 5.29 15.37 -15.99
N THR A 100 5.56 14.25 -16.65
CA THR A 100 6.92 13.68 -16.75
C THR A 100 7.11 12.93 -18.05
N GLU A 101 8.36 12.61 -18.38
CA GLU A 101 8.69 11.66 -19.44
C GLU A 101 8.20 10.26 -19.02
N ILE A 102 7.56 9.54 -19.95
CA ILE A 102 7.17 8.15 -19.76
C ILE A 102 8.32 7.27 -20.26
N VAL A 103 9.07 6.71 -19.33
CA VAL A 103 10.27 5.92 -19.63
C VAL A 103 9.92 4.69 -20.47
N GLY A 104 10.66 4.51 -21.57
CA GLY A 104 10.43 3.43 -22.53
C GLY A 104 9.38 3.76 -23.59
N ARG A 105 8.75 4.96 -23.55
CA ARG A 105 7.82 5.43 -24.58
C ARG A 105 8.34 6.65 -25.35
N GLY A 106 9.28 7.41 -24.78
CA GLY A 106 9.83 8.62 -25.39
C GLY A 106 8.82 9.78 -25.52
N THR A 107 7.74 9.74 -24.73
CA THR A 107 6.70 10.77 -24.73
C THR A 107 6.53 11.37 -23.33
N THR A 108 6.08 12.62 -23.26
CA THR A 108 5.73 13.27 -22.00
C THR A 108 4.23 13.21 -21.79
N ASP A 109 3.81 12.70 -20.63
CA ASP A 109 2.39 12.59 -20.25
C ASP A 109 2.23 12.71 -18.72
N LYS A 110 1.02 12.49 -18.21
CA LYS A 110 0.77 12.32 -16.77
C LYS A 110 1.46 11.05 -16.28
N ILE A 111 2.11 11.12 -15.14
CA ILE A 111 2.88 10.00 -14.56
C ILE A 111 2.03 8.73 -14.40
N ASN A 112 0.74 8.85 -14.10
CA ASN A 112 -0.17 7.72 -13.95
C ASN A 112 -0.48 6.98 -15.28
N ALA A 113 -0.25 7.62 -16.43
CA ALA A 113 -0.44 7.01 -17.74
C ALA A 113 0.61 5.93 -18.03
N ALA A 114 1.77 5.98 -17.37
CA ALA A 114 2.80 4.95 -17.48
C ALA A 114 2.25 3.55 -17.17
N TYR A 115 1.39 3.45 -16.13
CA TYR A 115 0.75 2.18 -15.78
C TYR A 115 -0.18 1.67 -16.89
N ALA A 116 -1.01 2.54 -17.46
CA ALA A 116 -1.90 2.19 -18.55
C ALA A 116 -1.13 1.70 -19.79
N TYR A 117 0.01 2.31 -20.08
CA TYR A 117 0.81 1.98 -21.25
C TYR A 117 1.60 0.69 -21.11
N GLY A 118 2.31 0.49 -19.99
CA GLY A 118 3.25 -0.61 -19.81
C GLY A 118 3.17 -1.34 -18.48
N GLY A 119 2.08 -1.15 -17.72
CA GLY A 119 1.87 -1.84 -16.44
C GLY A 119 2.85 -1.40 -15.36
N THR A 120 3.06 -2.28 -14.39
CA THR A 120 3.88 -2.01 -13.19
C THR A 120 5.30 -1.61 -13.57
N LYS A 121 5.93 -2.29 -14.52
CA LYS A 121 7.34 -2.02 -14.90
C LYS A 121 7.54 -0.63 -15.49
N MET A 122 6.65 -0.20 -16.38
CA MET A 122 6.75 1.14 -16.95
C MET A 122 6.44 2.23 -15.92
N ALA A 123 5.47 1.99 -15.03
CA ALA A 123 5.18 2.89 -13.91
C ALA A 123 6.39 3.03 -12.98
N GLU A 124 6.99 1.90 -12.58
CA GLU A 124 8.19 1.86 -11.74
C GLU A 124 9.37 2.63 -12.36
N ASN A 125 9.71 2.33 -13.62
CA ASN A 125 10.80 3.02 -14.33
C ASN A 125 10.53 4.53 -14.46
N THR A 126 9.28 4.91 -14.73
CA THR A 126 8.88 6.32 -14.86
C THR A 126 8.97 7.06 -13.53
N VAL A 127 8.54 6.44 -12.44
CA VAL A 127 8.66 7.04 -11.10
C VAL A 127 10.12 7.10 -10.67
N CYS A 128 10.92 6.04 -10.91
CA CYS A 128 12.36 6.01 -10.64
C CYS A 128 13.07 7.20 -11.32
N ASN A 129 12.86 7.39 -12.61
CA ASN A 129 13.42 8.53 -13.35
C ASN A 129 12.94 9.88 -12.78
N PHE A 130 11.66 10.00 -12.42
CA PHE A 130 11.10 11.23 -11.85
C PHE A 130 11.74 11.64 -10.53
N ILE A 131 12.13 10.68 -9.68
CA ILE A 131 12.77 10.91 -8.38
C ILE A 131 14.30 10.97 -8.45
N GLY A 132 14.89 11.03 -9.65
CA GLY A 132 16.33 11.16 -9.86
C GLY A 132 17.07 9.81 -9.85
N ASP A 133 16.50 8.81 -10.50
CA ASP A 133 17.06 7.48 -10.76
C ASP A 133 17.35 6.65 -9.48
N ILE A 134 16.61 6.92 -8.38
CA ILE A 134 16.66 6.07 -7.19
C ILE A 134 15.83 4.80 -7.46
N PRO A 135 16.44 3.59 -7.44
CA PRO A 135 15.73 2.35 -7.73
C PRO A 135 14.77 1.96 -6.61
N PHE A 136 13.78 1.15 -6.97
CA PHE A 136 12.91 0.49 -5.99
C PHE A 136 13.40 -0.93 -5.71
N ASP A 137 13.49 -1.28 -4.43
CA ASP A 137 13.75 -2.65 -4.00
C ASP A 137 12.53 -3.53 -4.21
N PHE A 138 11.34 -2.96 -3.96
CA PHE A 138 10.08 -3.68 -4.07
C PHE A 138 8.96 -2.77 -4.56
N TYR A 139 7.87 -3.42 -5.03
CA TYR A 139 6.62 -2.72 -5.27
C TYR A 139 5.43 -3.44 -4.62
N VAL A 140 4.37 -2.68 -4.37
CA VAL A 140 3.06 -3.20 -3.96
C VAL A 140 2.00 -2.52 -4.82
N LYS A 141 1.24 -3.30 -5.56
CA LYS A 141 0.10 -2.85 -6.34
C LYS A 141 -1.20 -3.33 -5.70
N ILE A 142 -2.15 -2.43 -5.51
CA ILE A 142 -3.45 -2.72 -4.94
C ILE A 142 -4.56 -2.13 -5.80
N ASN A 143 -5.63 -2.89 -6.04
CA ASN A 143 -6.84 -2.38 -6.67
C ASN A 143 -7.85 -1.87 -5.61
N MET A 144 -8.98 -1.30 -6.07
CA MET A 144 -9.99 -0.72 -5.18
C MET A 144 -10.65 -1.77 -4.26
N GLU A 145 -10.83 -3.02 -4.75
CA GLU A 145 -11.37 -4.11 -3.93
C GLU A 145 -10.40 -4.48 -2.82
N GLY A 146 -9.11 -4.62 -3.15
CA GLY A 146 -8.07 -4.89 -2.16
C GLY A 146 -7.95 -3.78 -1.11
N MET A 147 -8.17 -2.52 -1.48
CA MET A 147 -8.22 -1.43 -0.51
C MET A 147 -9.39 -1.60 0.47
N SER A 148 -10.57 -1.99 -0.01
CA SER A 148 -11.73 -2.31 0.83
C SER A 148 -11.40 -3.46 1.80
N ASP A 149 -10.87 -4.56 1.26
CA ASP A 149 -10.52 -5.75 2.04
C ASP A 149 -9.44 -5.45 3.10
N LEU A 150 -8.47 -4.58 2.76
CA LEU A 150 -7.46 -4.13 3.71
C LEU A 150 -8.05 -3.35 4.87
N VAL A 151 -8.99 -2.43 4.59
CA VAL A 151 -9.66 -1.66 5.66
C VAL A 151 -10.35 -2.60 6.62
N ASP A 152 -11.08 -3.60 6.12
CA ASP A 152 -11.74 -4.61 6.95
C ASP A 152 -10.72 -5.44 7.74
N ALA A 153 -9.66 -5.92 7.09
CA ALA A 153 -8.64 -6.77 7.70
C ALA A 153 -7.84 -6.06 8.80
N VAL A 154 -7.55 -4.76 8.66
CA VAL A 154 -6.87 -3.99 9.70
C VAL A 154 -7.81 -3.52 10.82
N GLY A 155 -9.12 -3.75 10.67
CA GLY A 155 -10.14 -3.36 11.65
C GLY A 155 -10.47 -1.86 11.60
N GLY A 156 -10.57 -1.33 10.38
CA GLY A 156 -10.88 0.07 10.13
C GLY A 156 -9.67 0.99 10.19
N VAL A 157 -9.82 2.17 9.60
CA VAL A 157 -8.81 3.23 9.58
C VAL A 157 -9.41 4.57 9.97
N THR A 158 -8.58 5.48 10.45
CA THR A 158 -8.96 6.84 10.81
C THR A 158 -8.33 7.82 9.84
N VAL A 159 -9.12 8.75 9.32
CA VAL A 159 -8.69 9.80 8.38
C VAL A 159 -9.20 11.17 8.82
N ASN A 160 -8.47 12.22 8.43
CA ASN A 160 -8.92 13.59 8.66
C ASN A 160 -9.71 14.09 7.45
N ASN A 161 -11.03 14.02 7.54
CA ASN A 161 -11.94 14.44 6.49
C ASN A 161 -12.04 15.97 6.41
N LYS A 162 -11.71 16.55 5.26
CA LYS A 162 -11.71 18.01 5.05
C LYS A 162 -13.07 18.57 4.67
N LEU A 163 -14.04 17.71 4.34
CA LEU A 163 -15.36 18.10 3.86
C LEU A 163 -16.48 17.57 4.74
N ASP A 164 -17.65 18.18 4.62
CA ASP A 164 -18.88 17.73 5.26
C ASP A 164 -19.89 17.38 4.17
N TRP A 165 -20.33 16.10 4.11
CA TRP A 165 -21.30 15.67 3.08
C TRP A 165 -22.13 14.45 3.49
N TYR A 166 -23.24 14.29 2.81
CA TYR A 166 -24.08 13.10 2.90
C TYR A 166 -23.86 12.19 1.69
N ASP A 167 -23.66 10.90 1.97
CA ASP A 167 -23.39 9.88 0.95
C ASP A 167 -24.54 9.78 -0.07
N GLU A 168 -24.17 9.69 -1.35
CA GLU A 168 -25.10 9.60 -2.48
C GLU A 168 -25.55 8.17 -2.77
N GLY A 169 -25.05 7.18 -2.02
CA GLY A 169 -25.37 5.76 -2.14
C GLY A 169 -24.18 4.87 -2.48
N TYR A 170 -22.94 5.38 -2.37
CA TYR A 170 -21.74 4.57 -2.54
C TYR A 170 -21.51 3.62 -1.35
N TYR A 171 -21.86 4.04 -0.14
CA TYR A 171 -21.94 3.21 1.05
C TYR A 171 -23.38 3.04 1.49
N LYS A 172 -24.00 4.11 2.00
CA LYS A 172 -25.38 4.14 2.47
C LYS A 172 -25.96 5.52 2.21
N LYS A 173 -26.96 5.63 1.33
CA LYS A 173 -27.61 6.91 1.01
C LYS A 173 -28.00 7.67 2.27
N GLY A 174 -27.56 8.93 2.37
CA GLY A 174 -27.81 9.80 3.53
C GLY A 174 -26.87 9.57 4.72
N TYR A 175 -25.87 8.66 4.63
CA TYR A 175 -24.83 8.55 5.66
C TYR A 175 -23.99 9.84 5.70
N HIS A 176 -23.76 10.37 6.90
CA HIS A 176 -23.07 11.64 7.09
C HIS A 176 -21.57 11.45 7.33
N TYR A 177 -20.77 11.82 6.35
CA TYR A 177 -19.31 11.94 6.50
C TYR A 177 -18.98 13.33 7.05
N LYS A 178 -18.86 13.45 8.36
CA LYS A 178 -18.59 14.71 9.06
C LYS A 178 -17.18 15.21 8.78
N ARG A 179 -17.00 16.53 8.77
CA ARG A 179 -15.68 17.14 8.75
C ARG A 179 -14.92 16.86 10.04
N GLY A 180 -13.59 16.68 9.93
CA GLY A 180 -12.70 16.37 11.05
C GLY A 180 -12.25 14.91 11.04
N GLU A 181 -11.80 14.43 12.16
CA GLU A 181 -11.36 13.04 12.30
C GLU A 181 -12.57 12.09 12.24
N ILE A 182 -12.53 11.14 11.33
CA ILE A 182 -13.56 10.10 11.17
C ILE A 182 -12.94 8.72 11.08
N THR A 183 -13.64 7.74 11.64
CA THR A 183 -13.27 6.34 11.52
C THR A 183 -14.08 5.67 10.41
N LEU A 184 -13.36 5.09 9.48
CA LEU A 184 -13.87 4.22 8.41
C LEU A 184 -13.71 2.78 8.91
N ASP A 185 -14.68 2.29 9.67
CA ASP A 185 -14.66 1.03 10.40
C ASP A 185 -14.83 -0.20 9.52
N THR A 186 -15.34 -0.01 8.29
CA THR A 186 -15.50 -1.06 7.29
C THR A 186 -14.98 -0.63 5.92
N GLY A 187 -14.57 -1.61 5.10
CA GLY A 187 -14.18 -1.39 3.71
C GLY A 187 -15.29 -0.74 2.89
N ALA A 188 -16.54 -1.16 3.07
CA ALA A 188 -17.69 -0.55 2.41
C ALA A 188 -17.82 0.95 2.72
N LYS A 189 -17.63 1.35 3.99
CA LYS A 189 -17.66 2.75 4.40
C LYS A 189 -16.45 3.53 3.85
N ALA A 190 -15.27 2.91 3.82
CA ALA A 190 -14.10 3.49 3.17
C ALA A 190 -14.33 3.69 1.67
N MET A 191 -14.96 2.72 1.00
CA MET A 191 -15.31 2.84 -0.42
C MET A 191 -16.30 3.98 -0.69
N GLY A 192 -17.29 4.19 0.17
CA GLY A 192 -18.17 5.37 0.10
C GLY A 192 -17.40 6.68 0.21
N TYR A 193 -16.47 6.75 1.16
CA TYR A 193 -15.61 7.90 1.38
C TYR A 193 -14.73 8.24 0.17
N VAL A 194 -14.05 7.25 -0.41
CA VAL A 194 -13.11 7.47 -1.52
C VAL A 194 -13.77 7.63 -2.88
N ARG A 195 -15.02 7.19 -3.06
CA ARG A 195 -15.75 7.31 -4.33
C ARG A 195 -16.47 8.64 -4.50
N MET A 196 -16.74 9.37 -3.43
CA MET A 196 -17.42 10.66 -3.50
C MET A 196 -16.61 11.62 -4.40
N ARG A 197 -17.30 12.28 -5.31
CA ARG A 197 -16.74 13.21 -6.29
C ARG A 197 -17.60 14.47 -6.45
N HIS A 198 -18.90 14.31 -6.61
CA HIS A 198 -19.79 15.38 -7.05
C HIS A 198 -19.98 16.49 -6.02
N LYS A 199 -19.80 16.18 -4.73
CA LYS A 199 -19.92 17.16 -3.64
C LYS A 199 -18.57 17.75 -3.21
N ASP A 200 -17.50 17.41 -3.92
CA ASP A 200 -16.17 17.97 -3.67
C ASP A 200 -15.95 19.17 -4.61
N PRO A 201 -15.68 20.36 -4.08
CA PRO A 201 -15.32 21.53 -4.90
C PRO A 201 -14.08 21.28 -5.79
N GLN A 202 -13.19 20.36 -5.37
CA GLN A 202 -12.00 19.97 -6.13
C GLN A 202 -12.29 18.79 -7.09
N GLY A 203 -13.51 18.23 -7.09
CA GLY A 203 -13.90 17.15 -7.99
C GLY A 203 -12.99 15.92 -7.89
N ASP A 204 -12.35 15.56 -8.99
CA ASP A 204 -11.44 14.41 -9.08
C ASP A 204 -10.18 14.56 -8.23
N PHE A 205 -9.66 15.76 -8.05
CA PHE A 205 -8.49 16.00 -7.20
C PHE A 205 -8.77 15.63 -5.75
N GLY A 206 -9.89 16.09 -5.20
CA GLY A 206 -10.27 15.75 -3.84
C GLY A 206 -10.57 14.26 -3.66
N ARG A 207 -11.17 13.61 -4.67
CA ARG A 207 -11.35 12.15 -4.66
C ARG A 207 -10.01 11.41 -4.56
N ASN A 208 -9.03 11.79 -5.39
CA ASN A 208 -7.72 11.18 -5.37
C ASN A 208 -6.97 11.42 -4.06
N GLN A 209 -7.14 12.62 -3.47
CA GLN A 209 -6.62 12.92 -2.14
C GLN A 209 -7.18 11.95 -1.10
N ARG A 210 -8.51 11.74 -1.07
CA ARG A 210 -9.13 10.79 -0.14
C ARG A 210 -8.65 9.35 -0.32
N GLN A 211 -8.41 8.93 -1.57
CA GLN A 211 -7.82 7.61 -1.85
C GLN A 211 -6.41 7.50 -1.23
N ARG A 212 -5.56 8.51 -1.43
CA ARG A 212 -4.23 8.55 -0.80
C ARG A 212 -4.33 8.52 0.71
N ASP A 213 -5.19 9.35 1.30
CA ASP A 213 -5.36 9.44 2.75
C ASP A 213 -5.74 8.07 3.37
N VAL A 214 -6.63 7.33 2.70
CA VAL A 214 -7.02 5.98 3.15
C VAL A 214 -5.86 4.99 3.01
N ILE A 215 -5.14 4.98 1.89
CA ILE A 215 -3.98 4.09 1.70
C ILE A 215 -2.90 4.38 2.75
N MET A 216 -2.58 5.66 2.98
CA MET A 216 -1.62 6.05 4.02
C MET A 216 -2.09 5.64 5.42
N ALA A 217 -3.38 5.78 5.73
CA ALA A 217 -3.95 5.34 6.99
C ALA A 217 -3.88 3.81 7.16
N ILE A 218 -4.08 3.03 6.09
CA ILE A 218 -3.89 1.59 6.07
C ILE A 218 -2.41 1.24 6.36
N VAL A 219 -1.45 1.86 5.67
CA VAL A 219 -0.02 1.60 5.86
C VAL A 219 0.39 1.86 7.31
N ARG A 220 -0.02 3.01 7.88
CA ARG A 220 0.23 3.33 9.31
C ARG A 220 -0.42 2.31 10.25
N LYS A 221 -1.64 1.88 9.96
CA LYS A 221 -2.34 0.89 10.77
C LYS A 221 -1.65 -0.47 10.71
N MET A 222 -1.20 -0.88 9.52
CA MET A 222 -0.43 -2.12 9.33
C MET A 222 0.89 -2.11 10.09
N SER A 223 1.63 -1.00 10.07
CA SER A 223 2.89 -0.86 10.81
C SER A 223 2.71 -0.96 12.34
N SER A 224 1.51 -0.69 12.84
CA SER A 224 1.14 -0.84 14.25
C SER A 224 0.69 -2.25 14.65
N VAL A 225 0.49 -3.18 13.69
CA VAL A 225 0.04 -4.55 13.96
C VAL A 225 1.13 -5.33 14.68
N ARG A 226 0.82 -5.80 15.91
CA ARG A 226 1.76 -6.53 16.78
C ARG A 226 1.50 -8.04 16.83
N SER A 227 0.36 -8.49 16.34
CA SER A 227 -0.07 -9.90 16.41
C SER A 227 0.22 -10.63 15.11
N VAL A 228 0.94 -11.75 15.18
CA VAL A 228 1.21 -12.64 14.03
C VAL A 228 -0.10 -13.16 13.42
N SER A 229 -1.07 -13.53 14.26
CA SER A 229 -2.37 -14.03 13.79
C SER A 229 -3.15 -12.96 13.01
N ARG A 230 -3.09 -11.69 13.46
CA ARG A 230 -3.73 -10.58 12.75
C ARG A 230 -3.05 -10.28 11.42
N TYR A 231 -1.72 -10.35 11.38
CA TYR A 231 -0.97 -10.23 10.14
C TYR A 231 -1.34 -11.32 9.12
N GLN A 232 -1.48 -12.56 9.59
CA GLN A 232 -1.93 -13.67 8.74
C GLN A 232 -3.34 -13.46 8.19
N SER A 233 -4.26 -12.94 9.02
CA SER A 233 -5.61 -12.61 8.57
C SER A 233 -5.61 -11.51 7.50
N ILE A 234 -4.76 -10.50 7.64
CA ILE A 234 -4.56 -9.44 6.64
C ILE A 234 -4.06 -10.03 5.32
N LEU A 235 -3.00 -10.84 5.34
CA LEU A 235 -2.49 -11.49 4.14
C LEU A 235 -3.54 -12.35 3.44
N LYS A 236 -4.33 -13.09 4.20
CA LYS A 236 -5.41 -13.92 3.66
C LYS A 236 -6.51 -13.10 3.01
N ALA A 237 -6.86 -11.94 3.58
CA ALA A 237 -7.88 -11.04 3.02
C ALA A 237 -7.43 -10.39 1.71
N LEU A 238 -6.13 -10.16 1.54
CA LEU A 238 -5.58 -9.49 0.35
C LEU A 238 -5.70 -10.32 -0.94
N GLY A 239 -5.62 -11.65 -0.85
CA GLY A 239 -5.86 -12.59 -1.95
C GLY A 239 -5.29 -12.14 -3.29
N GLY A 240 -6.14 -12.15 -4.34
CA GLY A 240 -5.78 -11.74 -5.70
C GLY A 240 -5.78 -10.24 -5.96
N ASN A 241 -6.20 -9.41 -4.98
CA ASN A 241 -6.39 -7.96 -5.11
C ASN A 241 -5.10 -7.16 -4.89
N VAL A 242 -4.01 -7.83 -4.48
CA VAL A 242 -2.68 -7.24 -4.30
C VAL A 242 -1.66 -8.02 -5.11
N LYS A 243 -0.76 -7.31 -5.78
CA LYS A 243 0.41 -7.87 -6.46
C LYS A 243 1.68 -7.19 -5.97
N THR A 244 2.71 -8.00 -5.75
CA THR A 244 4.00 -7.53 -5.23
C THR A 244 5.12 -8.51 -5.59
N ASN A 245 6.35 -8.01 -5.67
CA ASN A 245 7.55 -8.85 -5.76
C ASN A 245 8.16 -9.20 -4.39
N LEU A 246 7.45 -8.90 -3.28
CA LEU A 246 7.79 -9.38 -1.94
C LEU A 246 7.40 -10.85 -1.81
N THR A 247 8.34 -11.69 -1.38
CA THR A 247 8.04 -13.07 -0.97
C THR A 247 7.36 -13.09 0.40
N TYR A 248 6.81 -14.24 0.78
CA TYR A 248 6.27 -14.42 2.14
C TYR A 248 7.32 -14.16 3.22
N ASP A 249 8.56 -14.62 3.00
CA ASP A 249 9.65 -14.44 3.97
C ASP A 249 10.08 -12.97 4.06
N ASP A 250 10.05 -12.22 2.96
CA ASP A 250 10.28 -10.77 2.97
C ASP A 250 9.20 -10.03 3.77
N MET A 251 7.93 -10.33 3.51
CA MET A 251 6.80 -9.74 4.22
C MET A 251 6.90 -10.00 5.73
N LYS A 252 7.26 -11.23 6.10
CA LYS A 252 7.51 -11.62 7.49
C LYS A 252 8.67 -10.83 8.09
N ASN A 253 9.80 -10.75 7.39
CA ASN A 253 10.99 -10.04 7.86
C ASN A 253 10.76 -8.54 7.99
N ILE A 254 9.98 -7.91 7.09
CA ILE A 254 9.56 -6.51 7.23
C ILE A 254 8.78 -6.32 8.53
N VAL A 255 7.80 -7.17 8.83
CA VAL A 255 7.01 -7.07 10.06
C VAL A 255 7.87 -7.20 11.32
N PHE A 256 8.89 -8.06 11.32
CA PHE A 256 9.73 -8.28 12.51
C PHE A 256 10.91 -7.31 12.61
N ASN A 257 11.58 -7.01 11.48
CA ASN A 257 12.83 -6.27 11.49
C ASN A 257 12.65 -4.76 11.23
N TYR A 258 11.54 -4.34 10.56
CA TYR A 258 11.28 -2.94 10.24
C TYR A 258 10.12 -2.34 11.05
N ARG A 259 9.65 -3.09 12.06
CA ARG A 259 8.52 -2.68 12.89
C ARG A 259 8.69 -1.31 13.53
N ASP A 260 9.90 -1.03 14.04
CA ASP A 260 10.17 0.23 14.72
C ASP A 260 10.21 1.41 13.73
N ALA A 261 10.51 1.17 12.46
CA ALA A 261 10.43 2.17 11.40
C ALA A 261 9.01 2.73 11.26
N GLY A 262 7.97 1.91 11.45
CA GLY A 262 6.58 2.34 11.37
C GLY A 262 6.08 3.21 12.53
N GLN A 263 6.87 3.39 13.59
CA GLN A 263 6.46 4.21 14.74
C GLN A 263 6.58 5.72 14.47
N HIS A 264 7.50 6.12 13.59
CA HIS A 264 7.72 7.51 13.20
C HIS A 264 7.55 7.62 11.69
N SER A 265 6.36 8.08 11.25
CA SER A 265 6.11 8.31 9.84
C SER A 265 6.29 9.80 9.48
N VAL A 266 6.99 10.04 8.38
CA VAL A 266 7.12 11.36 7.75
C VAL A 266 6.39 11.31 6.42
N ASP A 267 5.40 12.18 6.27
CA ASP A 267 4.57 12.24 5.06
C ASP A 267 4.89 13.51 4.28
N TYR A 268 5.06 13.36 2.98
CA TYR A 268 5.27 14.48 2.07
C TYR A 268 4.43 14.30 0.80
N GLU A 269 3.91 15.38 0.26
CA GLU A 269 3.27 15.41 -1.06
C GLU A 269 4.07 16.31 -2.00
N VAL A 270 4.44 15.77 -3.15
CA VAL A 270 5.18 16.49 -4.19
C VAL A 270 4.39 17.70 -4.66
N LYS A 271 5.01 18.86 -4.64
CA LYS A 271 4.41 20.16 -4.97
C LYS A 271 4.68 20.52 -6.42
N GLY A 272 3.73 21.22 -7.04
CA GLY A 272 3.87 21.70 -8.40
C GLY A 272 2.83 22.78 -8.72
N SER A 273 2.92 23.30 -9.92
CA SER A 273 1.97 24.29 -10.45
C SER A 273 1.05 23.65 -11.48
N GLY A 274 -0.26 23.83 -11.32
CA GLY A 274 -1.24 23.38 -12.30
C GLY A 274 -1.12 24.17 -13.61
N LYS A 275 -1.05 23.48 -14.75
CA LYS A 275 -1.03 24.09 -16.08
C LYS A 275 -1.93 23.34 -17.06
N MET A 276 -2.64 24.10 -17.90
CA MET A 276 -3.32 23.57 -19.08
C MET A 276 -2.33 23.56 -20.25
N ILE A 277 -2.08 22.41 -20.84
CA ILE A 277 -1.21 22.23 -22.00
C ILE A 277 -2.02 21.47 -23.06
N ASN A 278 -2.26 22.08 -24.20
CA ASN A 278 -3.08 21.52 -25.29
C ASN A 278 -4.47 21.02 -24.81
N GLY A 279 -5.12 21.78 -23.92
CA GLY A 279 -6.43 21.43 -23.37
C GLY A 279 -6.43 20.33 -22.29
N ILE A 280 -5.27 19.84 -21.88
CA ILE A 280 -5.12 18.82 -20.85
C ILE A 280 -4.47 19.45 -19.61
N TYR A 281 -5.06 19.20 -18.44
CA TYR A 281 -4.48 19.63 -17.17
C TYR A 281 -3.28 18.75 -16.79
N TYR A 282 -2.19 19.40 -16.36
CA TYR A 282 -0.99 18.76 -15.80
C TYR A 282 -0.56 19.49 -14.52
N LEU A 283 0.04 18.73 -13.60
CA LEU A 283 0.85 19.30 -12.51
C LEU A 283 2.31 19.34 -13.00
N VAL A 284 2.84 20.55 -13.14
CA VAL A 284 4.26 20.76 -13.53
C VAL A 284 5.08 20.94 -12.27
N VAL A 285 6.02 20.01 -12.05
CA VAL A 285 6.94 20.00 -10.92
C VAL A 285 8.27 20.59 -11.37
N GLY A 286 8.75 21.62 -10.65
CA GLY A 286 10.02 22.29 -10.93
C GLY A 286 11.21 21.46 -10.46
N ASP A 287 12.40 21.73 -11.02
CA ASP A 287 13.62 20.96 -10.73
C ASP A 287 14.05 21.07 -9.27
N ALA A 288 13.86 22.22 -8.63
CA ALA A 288 14.13 22.37 -7.20
C ALA A 288 13.27 21.47 -6.31
N GLU A 289 12.02 21.21 -6.71
CA GLU A 289 11.16 20.28 -5.98
C GLU A 289 11.54 18.81 -6.25
N LYS A 290 11.91 18.47 -7.49
CA LYS A 290 12.42 17.12 -7.81
C LYS A 290 13.70 16.84 -7.03
N GLN A 291 14.63 17.81 -6.97
CA GLN A 291 15.86 17.68 -6.21
C GLN A 291 15.57 17.49 -4.71
N ARG A 292 14.65 18.26 -4.14
CA ARG A 292 14.20 18.09 -2.75
C ARG A 292 13.69 16.68 -2.49
N VAL A 293 12.83 16.15 -3.38
CA VAL A 293 12.29 14.79 -3.26
C VAL A 293 13.41 13.75 -3.33
N HIS A 294 14.34 13.93 -4.25
CA HIS A 294 15.53 13.08 -4.36
C HIS A 294 16.33 13.06 -3.05
N GLU A 295 16.69 14.24 -2.53
CA GLU A 295 17.46 14.38 -1.28
C GLU A 295 16.73 13.76 -0.08
N MET A 296 15.42 13.93 0.03
CA MET A 296 14.62 13.33 1.09
C MET A 296 14.68 11.80 1.06
N ILE A 297 14.65 11.19 -0.13
CA ILE A 297 14.71 9.73 -0.29
C ILE A 297 16.14 9.24 -0.03
N ALA A 298 17.14 9.89 -0.62
CA ALA A 298 18.56 9.55 -0.46
C ALA A 298 18.98 9.62 1.02
N ASP A 299 18.66 10.74 1.72
CA ASP A 299 18.92 10.83 3.16
C ASP A 299 18.24 9.70 3.94
N GLN A 300 17.00 9.37 3.61
CA GLN A 300 16.28 8.30 4.30
C GLN A 300 16.90 6.92 4.02
N LEU A 301 17.48 6.70 2.85
CA LEU A 301 18.22 5.48 2.49
C LEU A 301 19.61 5.45 3.16
N GLY A 302 20.17 6.61 3.51
CA GLY A 302 21.50 6.74 4.13
C GLY A 302 22.61 6.90 3.12
N ASP A 303 22.28 7.41 1.94
CA ASP A 303 23.18 7.78 0.85
C ASP A 303 23.61 9.25 0.94
#